data_8f39974c171dff68f778b3142a9f439e
#
_entry.id   8f39974c171dff68f778b3142a9f439e
#
_cell.length_a   1.000
_cell.length_b   1.000
_cell.length_c   1.000
_cell.angle_alpha   90.00
_cell.angle_beta   90.00
_cell.angle_gamma   90.00
#
_symmetry.space_group_name_H-M   'P 1'
#
loop_
_entity.id
_entity.type
_entity.pdbx_description
1 polymer ?
#
loop_
_entity_poly.entity_id
_entity_poly.type
_entity_poly.pdbx_seq_one_letter_code
_entity_poly.pdbx_strand_id
1 'polypeptide(L)'
;MKLLSLCSVLLFSLVLLLIPNSPDNVQVQGNHLLVNNSPYYIKGICYHPVPKGQTIRDFQTIDQDLELMKEAGINTIRVYAPIDDIQVLDKIDAAGLKLIVGFGYNQNGVFDILSETYLDYIKKYKDHNAILIWELGNEYNYHPEWFGGDIINWYNALSVATDQIHDIDPNHPVATAHGDMPDKQALASNPNIDIWGLNVYRWDQPQSVFKEWQTVSDKPVYLSEAGADSYMKISKAGFKQGENQRAQAVANAKIIDAVLDRSDVASGIFIFSFTDGLWKAGNPDQQDIGGWAPNSSGVPYDGAPNEEYWGIVDINRNKKETFEVIKNKFLNFLIDKNN
;
A
#
# COMPACT_ATOMS: atom_id res chain seq x y z
N MET A 1 -48.02 64.41 -8.51
CA MET A 1 -47.99 63.03 -9.07
C MET A 1 -46.57 62.50 -8.91
N LYS A 2 -46.34 61.65 -7.90
CA LYS A 2 -45.05 61.00 -7.69
C LYS A 2 -45.18 59.54 -8.14
N LEU A 3 -44.43 59.14 -9.16
CA LEU A 3 -44.32 57.72 -9.59
C LEU A 3 -43.37 57.03 -8.58
N LEU A 4 -43.86 56.01 -7.92
CA LEU A 4 -43.08 55.02 -7.21
C LEU A 4 -42.67 53.93 -8.20
N SER A 5 -41.38 53.81 -8.45
CA SER A 5 -40.74 52.70 -9.16
C SER A 5 -40.52 51.54 -8.19
N LEU A 6 -41.24 50.45 -8.43
CA LEU A 6 -41.06 49.16 -7.70
C LEU A 6 -39.93 48.38 -8.37
N CYS A 7 -38.74 48.33 -7.75
CA CYS A 7 -37.66 47.43 -8.15
C CYS A 7 -37.90 46.06 -7.54
N SER A 8 -38.36 45.10 -8.36
CA SER A 8 -38.44 43.67 -7.98
C SER A 8 -37.05 43.04 -8.08
N VAL A 9 -36.44 42.76 -6.96
CA VAL A 9 -35.23 41.96 -6.88
C VAL A 9 -35.61 40.48 -6.96
N LEU A 10 -35.35 39.84 -8.10
CA LEU A 10 -35.43 38.38 -8.24
C LEU A 10 -34.19 37.77 -7.59
N LEU A 11 -34.37 37.17 -6.41
CA LEU A 11 -33.38 36.26 -5.81
C LEU A 11 -33.40 34.95 -6.62
N PHE A 12 -32.38 34.74 -7.44
CA PHE A 12 -32.10 33.41 -8.01
C PHE A 12 -31.38 32.58 -6.91
N SER A 13 -32.13 31.69 -6.26
CA SER A 13 -31.57 30.65 -5.40
C SER A 13 -30.88 29.63 -6.31
N LEU A 14 -29.56 29.66 -6.36
CA LEU A 14 -28.74 28.63 -6.99
C LEU A 14 -28.82 27.37 -6.12
N VAL A 15 -29.75 26.45 -6.44
CA VAL A 15 -29.74 25.11 -5.86
C VAL A 15 -28.57 24.38 -6.50
N LEU A 16 -27.43 24.29 -5.81
CA LEU A 16 -26.39 23.32 -6.14
C LEU A 16 -27.01 21.94 -5.92
N LEU A 17 -27.45 21.31 -6.99
CA LEU A 17 -27.72 19.88 -7.01
C LEU A 17 -26.35 19.20 -6.76
N LEU A 18 -26.18 18.63 -5.58
CA LEU A 18 -25.13 17.67 -5.31
C LEU A 18 -25.40 16.46 -6.21
N ILE A 19 -24.81 16.46 -7.39
CA ILE A 19 -24.76 15.26 -8.23
C ILE A 19 -23.90 14.29 -7.43
N PRO A 20 -24.42 13.12 -7.02
CA PRO A 20 -23.57 12.13 -6.40
C PRO A 20 -22.42 11.84 -7.36
N ASN A 21 -21.18 11.99 -6.90
CA ASN A 21 -20.04 11.58 -7.70
C ASN A 21 -20.23 10.10 -8.04
N SER A 22 -20.13 9.76 -9.32
CA SER A 22 -20.01 8.36 -9.72
C SER A 22 -18.77 7.78 -9.05
N PRO A 23 -18.78 6.48 -8.70
CA PRO A 23 -17.59 5.81 -8.19
C PRO A 23 -16.40 6.04 -9.11
N ASP A 24 -15.21 6.11 -8.54
CA ASP A 24 -14.00 6.23 -9.33
C ASP A 24 -13.84 5.00 -10.24
N ASN A 25 -13.43 5.24 -11.47
CA ASN A 25 -13.07 4.17 -12.41
C ASN A 25 -11.55 4.02 -12.37
N VAL A 26 -11.09 2.83 -11.96
CA VAL A 26 -9.67 2.50 -11.87
C VAL A 26 -9.32 1.51 -12.97
N GLN A 27 -8.36 1.84 -13.80
CA GLN A 27 -7.98 1.03 -14.95
C GLN A 27 -6.48 0.83 -15.03
N VAL A 28 -6.08 -0.30 -15.60
CA VAL A 28 -4.72 -0.56 -16.02
C VAL A 28 -4.60 -0.32 -17.52
N GLN A 29 -3.63 0.52 -17.92
CA GLN A 29 -3.32 0.77 -19.32
C GLN A 29 -1.82 0.67 -19.56
N GLY A 30 -1.40 -0.39 -20.26
CA GLY A 30 0.03 -0.70 -20.39
C GLY A 30 0.65 -0.91 -19.00
N ASN A 31 1.72 -0.19 -18.70
CA ASN A 31 2.41 -0.24 -17.40
C ASN A 31 1.86 0.78 -16.38
N HIS A 32 0.74 1.43 -16.65
CA HIS A 32 0.25 2.53 -15.84
C HIS A 32 -1.11 2.23 -15.22
N LEU A 33 -1.30 2.78 -14.02
CA LEU A 33 -2.59 2.83 -13.36
C LEU A 33 -3.27 4.17 -13.70
N LEU A 34 -4.56 4.13 -14.02
CA LEU A 34 -5.37 5.31 -14.28
C LEU A 34 -6.53 5.37 -13.26
N VAL A 35 -6.77 6.55 -12.72
CA VAL A 35 -7.98 6.86 -11.94
C VAL A 35 -8.75 7.92 -12.70
N ASN A 36 -9.98 7.62 -13.09
CA ASN A 36 -10.81 8.51 -13.92
C ASN A 36 -10.10 8.98 -15.20
N ASN A 37 -9.43 8.07 -15.88
CA ASN A 37 -8.61 8.32 -17.08
C ASN A 37 -7.39 9.25 -16.86
N SER A 38 -7.02 9.52 -15.62
CA SER A 38 -5.83 10.31 -15.30
C SER A 38 -4.72 9.40 -14.78
N PRO A 39 -3.47 9.56 -15.23
CA PRO A 39 -2.34 8.77 -14.71
C PRO A 39 -2.24 8.89 -13.19
N TYR A 40 -2.15 7.74 -12.54
CA TYR A 40 -2.03 7.62 -11.10
C TYR A 40 -0.76 6.86 -10.73
N TYR A 41 0.17 7.52 -10.07
CA TYR A 41 1.38 6.89 -9.54
C TYR A 41 1.25 6.69 -8.05
N ILE A 42 1.43 5.46 -7.59
CA ILE A 42 1.29 5.11 -6.17
C ILE A 42 2.48 5.67 -5.39
N LYS A 43 2.20 6.60 -4.47
CA LYS A 43 3.06 7.09 -3.41
C LYS A 43 2.52 6.56 -2.10
N GLY A 44 2.85 5.32 -1.80
CA GLY A 44 2.12 4.51 -0.85
C GLY A 44 2.80 4.31 0.49
N ILE A 45 2.00 3.87 1.45
CA ILE A 45 2.44 3.46 2.79
C ILE A 45 1.71 2.18 3.22
N CYS A 46 2.46 1.22 3.77
CA CYS A 46 1.87 0.06 4.43
C CYS A 46 1.33 0.47 5.80
N TYR A 47 0.07 0.13 6.09
CA TYR A 47 -0.64 0.61 7.26
C TYR A 47 -1.29 -0.53 8.05
N HIS A 48 -0.78 -0.77 9.24
CA HIS A 48 -1.30 -1.75 10.18
C HIS A 48 -1.21 -1.18 11.60
N PRO A 49 -2.14 -0.29 12.01
CA PRO A 49 -2.04 0.46 13.25
C PRO A 49 -2.42 -0.39 14.46
N VAL A 50 -1.42 -1.00 15.09
CA VAL A 50 -1.60 -1.72 16.36
C VAL A 50 -1.15 -0.82 17.50
N PRO A 51 -2.02 -0.51 18.47
CA PRO A 51 -1.66 0.32 19.61
C PRO A 51 -0.61 -0.36 20.50
N LYS A 52 0.17 0.45 21.20
CA LYS A 52 1.11 -0.04 22.20
C LYS A 52 0.42 -0.94 23.22
N GLY A 53 1.03 -2.06 23.55
CA GLY A 53 0.49 -3.06 24.49
C GLY A 53 -0.61 -3.95 23.89
N GLN A 54 -0.89 -3.82 22.59
CA GLN A 54 -1.88 -4.60 21.87
C GLN A 54 -1.23 -5.48 20.80
N THR A 55 -1.99 -6.44 20.28
CA THR A 55 -1.59 -7.30 19.14
C THR A 55 -2.60 -7.24 17.99
N ILE A 56 -3.70 -6.50 18.18
CA ILE A 56 -4.76 -6.34 17.19
C ILE A 56 -4.79 -4.87 16.78
N ARG A 57 -4.88 -4.63 15.47
CA ARG A 57 -4.99 -3.28 14.91
C ARG A 57 -6.29 -2.61 15.34
N ASP A 58 -6.25 -1.30 15.54
CA ASP A 58 -7.43 -0.47 15.62
C ASP A 58 -7.20 0.88 14.92
N PHE A 59 -8.29 1.60 14.67
CA PHE A 59 -8.28 2.84 13.90
C PHE A 59 -8.62 4.08 14.74
N GLN A 60 -8.43 4.03 16.05
CA GLN A 60 -8.74 5.17 16.93
C GLN A 60 -7.92 6.43 16.61
N THR A 61 -6.72 6.24 16.06
CA THR A 61 -5.82 7.34 15.66
C THR A 61 -5.94 7.72 14.20
N ILE A 62 -6.93 7.21 13.46
CA ILE A 62 -7.02 7.35 12.01
C ILE A 62 -6.96 8.81 11.54
N ASP A 63 -7.60 9.74 12.23
CA ASP A 63 -7.61 11.15 11.84
C ASP A 63 -6.20 11.75 11.88
N GLN A 64 -5.46 11.51 12.97
CA GLN A 64 -4.07 11.94 13.09
C GLN A 64 -3.16 11.26 12.05
N ASP A 65 -3.36 9.97 11.85
CA ASP A 65 -2.55 9.18 10.93
C ASP A 65 -2.73 9.68 9.49
N LEU A 66 -3.97 9.97 9.08
CA LEU A 66 -4.27 10.52 7.74
C LEU A 66 -3.68 11.93 7.53
N GLU A 67 -3.69 12.79 8.55
CA GLU A 67 -3.03 14.10 8.47
C GLU A 67 -1.53 13.96 8.22
N LEU A 68 -0.87 13.06 8.95
CA LEU A 68 0.55 12.79 8.78
C LEU A 68 0.87 12.17 7.41
N MET A 69 0.05 11.25 6.92
CA MET A 69 0.20 10.67 5.60
C MET A 69 0.07 11.71 4.49
N LYS A 70 -0.92 12.60 4.58
CA LYS A 70 -1.06 13.73 3.64
C LYS A 70 0.13 14.68 3.69
N GLU A 71 0.60 15.02 4.87
CA GLU A 71 1.79 15.85 5.04
C GLU A 71 3.01 15.21 4.39
N ALA A 72 3.16 13.89 4.47
CA ALA A 72 4.24 13.15 3.83
C ALA A 72 4.08 13.02 2.30
N GLY A 73 3.00 13.54 1.72
CA GLY A 73 2.72 13.43 0.27
C GLY A 73 2.29 12.02 -0.16
N ILE A 74 1.85 11.20 0.78
CA ILE A 74 1.28 9.87 0.52
C ILE A 74 -0.09 10.06 -0.11
N ASN A 75 -0.41 9.24 -1.12
CA ASN A 75 -1.71 9.23 -1.78
C ASN A 75 -2.42 7.88 -1.68
N THR A 76 -1.74 6.83 -1.24
CA THR A 76 -2.30 5.47 -1.22
C THR A 76 -1.90 4.75 0.08
N ILE A 77 -2.87 4.09 0.69
CA ILE A 77 -2.70 3.23 1.86
C ILE A 77 -2.81 1.76 1.40
N ARG A 78 -1.94 0.90 1.88
CA ARG A 78 -2.06 -0.55 1.71
C ARG A 78 -2.34 -1.21 3.05
N VAL A 79 -3.40 -2.01 3.13
CA VAL A 79 -3.76 -2.79 4.33
C VAL A 79 -3.76 -4.29 4.02
N TYR A 80 -3.33 -5.09 5.00
CA TYR A 80 -3.16 -6.54 4.88
C TYR A 80 -4.45 -7.33 5.15
N ALA A 81 -5.48 -6.65 5.61
CA ALA A 81 -6.81 -7.21 5.81
C ALA A 81 -7.87 -6.11 5.65
N PRO A 82 -9.10 -6.44 5.25
CA PRO A 82 -10.16 -5.48 5.02
C PRO A 82 -10.47 -4.59 6.22
N ILE A 83 -10.90 -3.36 5.95
CA ILE A 83 -11.44 -2.41 6.92
C ILE A 83 -12.96 -2.47 6.79
N ASP A 84 -13.66 -3.04 7.78
CA ASP A 84 -15.12 -3.19 7.72
C ASP A 84 -15.89 -2.00 8.32
N ASP A 85 -15.19 -1.04 8.90
CA ASP A 85 -15.78 0.20 9.38
C ASP A 85 -15.88 1.23 8.26
N ILE A 86 -17.10 1.48 7.79
CA ILE A 86 -17.37 2.47 6.73
C ILE A 86 -16.88 3.87 7.11
N GLN A 87 -16.91 4.25 8.38
CA GLN A 87 -16.43 5.56 8.82
C GLN A 87 -14.94 5.74 8.60
N VAL A 88 -14.16 4.65 8.72
CA VAL A 88 -12.73 4.69 8.43
C VAL A 88 -12.49 4.85 6.93
N LEU A 89 -13.27 4.14 6.08
CA LEU A 89 -13.19 4.29 4.63
C LEU A 89 -13.58 5.71 4.19
N ASP A 90 -14.67 6.26 4.76
CA ASP A 90 -15.12 7.64 4.50
C ASP A 90 -14.04 8.67 4.86
N LYS A 91 -13.32 8.47 5.96
CA LYS A 91 -12.21 9.34 6.38
C LYS A 91 -11.02 9.26 5.41
N ILE A 92 -10.70 8.07 4.93
CA ILE A 92 -9.64 7.86 3.94
C ILE A 92 -9.98 8.60 2.63
N ASP A 93 -11.22 8.46 2.14
CA ASP A 93 -11.70 9.17 0.96
C ASP A 93 -11.71 10.69 1.16
N ALA A 94 -12.26 11.17 2.27
CA ALA A 94 -12.29 12.59 2.62
C ALA A 94 -10.89 13.20 2.74
N ALA A 95 -9.89 12.40 3.13
CA ALA A 95 -8.50 12.80 3.12
C ALA A 95 -7.88 12.87 1.72
N GLY A 96 -8.58 12.38 0.70
CA GLY A 96 -8.10 12.28 -0.68
C GLY A 96 -7.09 11.16 -0.91
N LEU A 97 -7.08 10.13 -0.05
CA LEU A 97 -6.23 8.95 -0.20
C LEU A 97 -7.00 7.79 -0.81
N LYS A 98 -6.26 6.90 -1.46
CA LYS A 98 -6.78 5.63 -2.00
C LYS A 98 -6.33 4.46 -1.14
N LEU A 99 -7.01 3.32 -1.29
CA LEU A 99 -6.80 2.13 -0.49
C LEU A 99 -6.60 0.90 -1.37
N ILE A 100 -5.52 0.16 -1.14
CA ILE A 100 -5.36 -1.24 -1.56
C ILE A 100 -5.80 -2.14 -0.41
N VAL A 101 -6.78 -3.00 -0.67
CA VAL A 101 -7.39 -3.88 0.33
C VAL A 101 -6.88 -5.29 0.16
N GLY A 102 -6.15 -5.80 1.15
CA GLY A 102 -5.63 -7.17 1.18
C GLY A 102 -6.68 -8.19 1.66
N PHE A 103 -6.74 -9.35 0.97
CA PHE A 103 -7.51 -10.51 1.40
C PHE A 103 -6.59 -11.72 1.55
N GLY A 104 -6.91 -12.59 2.48
CA GLY A 104 -6.08 -13.74 2.77
C GLY A 104 -6.67 -15.07 2.33
N TYR A 105 -5.87 -16.11 2.53
CA TYR A 105 -6.21 -17.50 2.31
C TYR A 105 -6.47 -18.17 3.66
N ASN A 106 -7.61 -18.82 3.83
CA ASN A 106 -8.00 -19.55 5.04
C ASN A 106 -7.94 -18.71 6.33
N GLN A 107 -8.68 -17.61 6.34
CA GLN A 107 -8.76 -16.67 7.48
C GLN A 107 -9.95 -16.99 8.43
N ASN A 108 -10.18 -18.26 8.75
CA ASN A 108 -11.26 -18.71 9.64
C ASN A 108 -12.66 -18.21 9.22
N GLY A 109 -12.93 -18.15 7.93
CA GLY A 109 -14.20 -17.72 7.36
C GLY A 109 -14.44 -16.20 7.38
N VAL A 110 -13.47 -15.40 7.77
CA VAL A 110 -13.55 -13.92 7.72
C VAL A 110 -12.72 -13.40 6.54
N PHE A 111 -13.40 -12.83 5.53
CA PHE A 111 -12.75 -12.29 4.31
C PHE A 111 -11.80 -13.27 3.63
N ASP A 112 -12.15 -14.55 3.69
CA ASP A 112 -11.31 -15.66 3.23
C ASP A 112 -11.67 -16.07 1.80
N ILE A 113 -10.64 -16.23 0.95
CA ILE A 113 -10.86 -16.59 -0.44
C ILE A 113 -11.31 -18.05 -0.63
N LEU A 114 -11.03 -18.96 0.29
CA LEU A 114 -11.49 -20.35 0.19
C LEU A 114 -12.97 -20.52 0.53
N SER A 115 -13.47 -19.72 1.47
CA SER A 115 -14.89 -19.71 1.86
C SER A 115 -15.70 -18.62 1.14
N GLU A 116 -15.07 -17.90 0.20
CA GLU A 116 -15.69 -16.86 -0.63
C GLU A 116 -16.30 -15.69 0.16
N THR A 117 -15.97 -15.54 1.45
CA THR A 117 -16.51 -14.48 2.32
C THR A 117 -16.02 -13.08 1.93
N TYR A 118 -14.90 -12.97 1.23
CA TYR A 118 -14.38 -11.73 0.67
C TYR A 118 -15.30 -11.13 -0.41
N LEU A 119 -16.10 -11.96 -1.11
CA LEU A 119 -17.02 -11.50 -2.16
C LEU A 119 -18.11 -10.58 -1.63
N ASP A 120 -18.61 -10.83 -0.41
CA ASP A 120 -19.61 -9.97 0.21
C ASP A 120 -19.02 -8.61 0.62
N TYR A 121 -17.75 -8.59 1.03
CA TYR A 121 -17.04 -7.34 1.28
C TYR A 121 -16.89 -6.53 -0.01
N ILE A 122 -16.46 -7.16 -1.11
CA ILE A 122 -16.31 -6.49 -2.40
C ILE A 122 -17.66 -5.95 -2.89
N LYS A 123 -18.74 -6.75 -2.87
CA LYS A 123 -20.09 -6.30 -3.24
C LYS A 123 -20.53 -5.08 -2.43
N LYS A 124 -20.18 -5.04 -1.14
CA LYS A 124 -20.56 -3.95 -0.23
C LYS A 124 -19.79 -2.65 -0.50
N TYR A 125 -18.52 -2.75 -0.87
CA TYR A 125 -17.63 -1.58 -0.91
C TYR A 125 -17.06 -1.23 -2.29
N LYS A 126 -17.34 -1.98 -3.35
CA LYS A 126 -16.80 -1.73 -4.69
C LYS A 126 -17.12 -0.35 -5.27
N ASP A 127 -18.18 0.27 -4.80
CA ASP A 127 -18.57 1.61 -5.25
C ASP A 127 -18.03 2.72 -4.31
N HIS A 128 -17.16 2.40 -3.37
CA HIS A 128 -16.57 3.36 -2.44
C HIS A 128 -15.31 4.00 -3.03
N ASN A 129 -15.28 5.32 -3.12
CA ASN A 129 -14.20 6.07 -3.80
C ASN A 129 -12.80 5.87 -3.20
N ALA A 130 -12.68 5.43 -1.95
CA ALA A 130 -11.36 5.12 -1.39
C ALA A 130 -10.71 3.90 -2.06
N ILE A 131 -11.49 2.97 -2.61
CA ILE A 131 -10.96 1.72 -3.16
C ILE A 131 -10.14 1.99 -4.43
N LEU A 132 -8.97 1.38 -4.52
CA LEU A 132 -8.09 1.46 -5.68
C LEU A 132 -7.83 0.09 -6.31
N ILE A 133 -7.48 -0.90 -5.50
CA ILE A 133 -7.09 -2.25 -5.94
C ILE A 133 -7.56 -3.27 -4.90
N TRP A 134 -8.02 -4.43 -5.37
CA TRP A 134 -8.22 -5.62 -4.56
C TRP A 134 -6.95 -6.47 -4.60
N GLU A 135 -6.31 -6.72 -3.46
CA GLU A 135 -5.06 -7.47 -3.39
C GLU A 135 -5.27 -8.82 -2.73
N LEU A 136 -4.83 -9.90 -3.36
CA LEU A 136 -4.99 -11.26 -2.89
C LEU A 136 -3.65 -11.82 -2.40
N GLY A 137 -3.59 -12.15 -1.11
CA GLY A 137 -2.40 -12.72 -0.47
C GLY A 137 -1.27 -11.71 -0.23
N ASN A 138 -0.32 -12.10 0.60
CA ASN A 138 0.92 -11.37 0.87
C ASN A 138 2.04 -12.36 1.13
N GLU A 139 3.06 -12.41 0.27
CA GLU A 139 4.26 -13.27 0.39
C GLU A 139 3.95 -14.77 0.51
N TYR A 140 2.80 -15.21 0.06
CA TYR A 140 2.38 -16.60 0.18
C TYR A 140 3.30 -17.59 -0.56
N ASN A 141 4.05 -17.09 -1.55
CA ASN A 141 5.07 -17.89 -2.25
C ASN A 141 6.20 -18.39 -1.35
N TYR A 142 6.39 -17.81 -0.17
CA TYR A 142 7.38 -18.28 0.81
C TYR A 142 6.84 -19.39 1.72
N HIS A 143 5.52 -19.68 1.65
CA HIS A 143 4.82 -20.52 2.62
C HIS A 143 4.02 -21.65 1.95
N PRO A 144 4.66 -22.53 1.13
CA PRO A 144 3.94 -23.65 0.52
C PRO A 144 3.28 -24.56 1.56
N GLU A 145 3.80 -24.61 2.79
CA GLU A 145 3.22 -25.39 3.91
C GLU A 145 1.79 -24.95 4.27
N TRP A 146 1.40 -23.70 4.01
CA TRP A 146 0.03 -23.22 4.23
C TRP A 146 -0.95 -23.78 3.21
N PHE A 147 -0.44 -24.29 2.09
CA PHE A 147 -1.22 -24.80 0.96
C PHE A 147 -1.08 -26.31 0.78
N GLY A 148 -0.87 -27.04 1.88
CA GLY A 148 -0.68 -28.50 1.85
C GLY A 148 0.68 -28.94 1.30
N GLY A 149 1.67 -28.07 1.31
CA GLY A 149 3.04 -28.32 0.82
C GLY A 149 3.20 -28.10 -0.69
N ASP A 150 2.16 -27.64 -1.39
CA ASP A 150 2.21 -27.37 -2.82
C ASP A 150 1.69 -25.95 -3.12
N ILE A 151 2.57 -25.07 -3.52
CA ILE A 151 2.26 -23.67 -3.84
C ILE A 151 1.28 -23.54 -5.01
N ILE A 152 1.12 -24.55 -5.84
CA ILE A 152 0.17 -24.52 -6.94
C ILE A 152 -1.29 -24.40 -6.44
N ASN A 153 -1.57 -24.89 -5.22
CA ASN A 153 -2.88 -24.75 -4.61
C ASN A 153 -3.22 -23.27 -4.35
N TRP A 154 -2.22 -22.50 -3.95
CA TRP A 154 -2.36 -21.05 -3.84
C TRP A 154 -2.59 -20.40 -5.21
N TYR A 155 -1.77 -20.71 -6.20
CA TYR A 155 -1.91 -20.11 -7.53
C TYR A 155 -3.25 -20.43 -8.19
N ASN A 156 -3.77 -21.62 -7.99
CA ASN A 156 -5.10 -21.99 -8.47
C ASN A 156 -6.21 -21.21 -7.74
N ALA A 157 -6.12 -21.07 -6.41
CA ALA A 157 -7.10 -20.31 -5.63
C ALA A 157 -7.04 -18.82 -6.01
N LEU A 158 -5.85 -18.27 -6.20
CA LEU A 158 -5.63 -16.90 -6.65
C LEU A 158 -6.29 -16.63 -8.01
N SER A 159 -6.09 -17.53 -8.98
CA SER A 159 -6.70 -17.39 -10.30
C SER A 159 -8.23 -17.41 -10.24
N VAL A 160 -8.80 -18.37 -9.50
CA VAL A 160 -10.26 -18.45 -9.33
C VAL A 160 -10.82 -17.20 -8.64
N ALA A 161 -10.17 -16.75 -7.57
CA ALA A 161 -10.60 -15.58 -6.84
C ALA A 161 -10.52 -14.30 -7.70
N THR A 162 -9.51 -14.19 -8.55
CA THR A 162 -9.37 -13.07 -9.49
C THR A 162 -10.55 -13.01 -10.45
N ASP A 163 -10.92 -14.14 -11.08
CA ASP A 163 -12.07 -14.20 -11.98
C ASP A 163 -13.39 -13.86 -11.27
N GLN A 164 -13.58 -14.36 -10.05
CA GLN A 164 -14.76 -14.04 -9.24
C GLN A 164 -14.86 -12.54 -8.90
N ILE A 165 -13.72 -11.88 -8.65
CA ILE A 165 -13.71 -10.43 -8.41
C ILE A 165 -14.08 -9.68 -9.69
N HIS A 166 -13.48 -10.02 -10.83
CA HIS A 166 -13.81 -9.37 -12.11
C HIS A 166 -15.29 -9.49 -12.47
N ASP A 167 -15.94 -10.64 -12.14
CA ASP A 167 -17.37 -10.83 -12.36
C ASP A 167 -18.24 -9.90 -11.50
N ILE A 168 -17.77 -9.50 -10.31
CA ILE A 168 -18.53 -8.67 -9.36
C ILE A 168 -18.18 -7.19 -9.53
N ASP A 169 -16.90 -6.89 -9.76
CA ASP A 169 -16.34 -5.56 -9.82
C ASP A 169 -15.40 -5.39 -11.02
N PRO A 170 -15.94 -5.00 -12.17
CA PRO A 170 -15.13 -4.72 -13.35
C PRO A 170 -14.42 -3.35 -13.31
N ASN A 171 -14.59 -2.57 -12.24
CA ASN A 171 -14.09 -1.19 -12.16
C ASN A 171 -12.78 -1.07 -11.40
N HIS A 172 -12.36 -2.11 -10.69
CA HIS A 172 -11.10 -2.10 -9.92
C HIS A 172 -10.20 -3.26 -10.33
N PRO A 173 -8.90 -3.01 -10.51
CA PRO A 173 -7.92 -4.05 -10.79
C PRO A 173 -7.76 -5.02 -9.63
N VAL A 174 -7.36 -6.25 -9.96
CA VAL A 174 -6.98 -7.27 -9.00
C VAL A 174 -5.46 -7.44 -9.01
N ALA A 175 -4.86 -7.46 -7.82
CA ALA A 175 -3.44 -7.65 -7.60
C ALA A 175 -3.15 -8.85 -6.70
N THR A 176 -1.89 -9.26 -6.65
CA THR A 176 -1.32 -10.07 -5.57
C THR A 176 -0.01 -9.44 -5.11
N ALA A 177 0.34 -9.59 -3.82
CA ALA A 177 1.65 -9.18 -3.31
C ALA A 177 2.57 -10.39 -3.19
N HIS A 178 3.48 -10.51 -4.12
CA HIS A 178 4.44 -11.60 -4.20
C HIS A 178 5.76 -11.22 -3.49
N GLY A 179 6.33 -12.14 -2.74
CA GLY A 179 7.66 -11.95 -2.16
C GLY A 179 8.74 -12.01 -3.22
N ASP A 180 9.37 -10.86 -3.53
CA ASP A 180 10.33 -10.65 -4.62
C ASP A 180 9.75 -11.09 -5.99
N MET A 181 10.57 -11.53 -6.94
CA MET A 181 10.15 -11.88 -8.30
C MET A 181 9.33 -13.17 -8.35
N PRO A 182 8.15 -13.16 -9.00
CA PRO A 182 7.43 -14.39 -9.28
C PRO A 182 8.19 -15.27 -10.27
N ASP A 183 8.08 -16.57 -10.07
CA ASP A 183 8.60 -17.55 -11.02
C ASP A 183 7.66 -17.70 -12.25
N LYS A 184 8.13 -18.48 -13.24
CA LYS A 184 7.33 -18.73 -14.45
C LYS A 184 6.01 -19.43 -14.17
N GLN A 185 5.95 -20.25 -13.12
CA GLN A 185 4.73 -20.98 -12.74
C GLN A 185 3.69 -20.02 -12.15
N ALA A 186 4.10 -19.10 -11.27
CA ALA A 186 3.22 -18.08 -10.72
C ALA A 186 2.58 -17.23 -11.82
N LEU A 187 3.40 -16.75 -12.78
CA LEU A 187 2.91 -15.94 -13.89
C LEU A 187 1.99 -16.72 -14.84
N ALA A 188 2.36 -17.96 -15.18
CA ALA A 188 1.58 -18.79 -16.10
C ALA A 188 0.25 -19.24 -15.51
N SER A 189 0.18 -19.46 -14.19
CA SER A 189 -1.04 -19.87 -13.49
C SER A 189 -2.02 -18.71 -13.26
N ASN A 190 -1.55 -17.46 -13.31
CA ASN A 190 -2.34 -16.28 -12.97
C ASN A 190 -2.29 -15.21 -14.08
N PRO A 191 -2.67 -15.55 -15.33
CA PRO A 191 -2.67 -14.61 -16.44
C PRO A 191 -3.74 -13.51 -16.28
N ASN A 192 -4.72 -13.72 -15.43
CA ASN A 192 -5.85 -12.84 -15.15
C ASN A 192 -5.55 -11.75 -14.10
N ILE A 193 -4.46 -11.84 -13.34
CA ILE A 193 -4.01 -10.74 -12.46
C ILE A 193 -3.74 -9.49 -13.30
N ASP A 194 -4.28 -8.35 -12.91
CA ASP A 194 -4.17 -7.08 -13.67
C ASP A 194 -2.86 -6.36 -13.41
N ILE A 195 -2.42 -6.33 -12.16
CA ILE A 195 -1.21 -5.64 -11.72
C ILE A 195 -0.52 -6.45 -10.61
N TRP A 196 0.80 -6.55 -10.66
CA TRP A 196 1.57 -7.30 -9.67
C TRP A 196 2.17 -6.38 -8.62
N GLY A 197 1.94 -6.70 -7.35
CA GLY A 197 2.68 -6.14 -6.22
C GLY A 197 3.88 -7.03 -5.90
N LEU A 198 5.03 -6.42 -5.65
CA LEU A 198 6.24 -7.13 -5.25
C LEU A 198 6.77 -6.56 -3.94
N ASN A 199 6.97 -7.42 -2.93
CA ASN A 199 7.68 -7.04 -1.70
C ASN A 199 9.18 -7.19 -1.95
N VAL A 200 9.91 -6.06 -2.04
CA VAL A 200 11.30 -6.06 -2.50
C VAL A 200 12.22 -5.44 -1.46
N TYR A 201 13.05 -6.27 -0.87
CA TYR A 201 14.03 -5.88 0.14
C TYR A 201 15.48 -6.04 -0.38
N ARG A 202 15.73 -5.57 -1.60
CA ARG A 202 17.05 -5.61 -2.26
C ARG A 202 17.90 -4.39 -1.92
N TRP A 203 17.66 -3.78 -0.78
CA TRP A 203 18.35 -2.65 -0.19
C TRP A 203 18.57 -1.49 -1.20
N ASP A 204 19.82 -1.19 -1.56
CA ASP A 204 20.17 -0.06 -2.43
C ASP A 204 20.01 -0.33 -3.94
N GLN A 205 19.46 -1.48 -4.32
CA GLN A 205 19.23 -1.87 -5.71
C GLN A 205 17.81 -2.41 -5.97
N PRO A 206 16.75 -1.82 -5.41
CA PRO A 206 15.39 -2.31 -5.62
C PRO A 206 15.00 -2.22 -7.10
N GLN A 207 15.56 -1.27 -7.87
CA GLN A 207 15.31 -1.11 -9.30
C GLN A 207 15.76 -2.31 -10.14
N SER A 208 16.61 -3.18 -9.61
CA SER A 208 17.03 -4.39 -10.34
C SER A 208 15.86 -5.28 -10.68
N VAL A 209 14.82 -5.31 -9.83
CA VAL A 209 13.60 -6.08 -10.04
C VAL A 209 12.86 -5.65 -11.32
N PHE A 210 12.84 -4.37 -11.65
CA PHE A 210 12.13 -3.88 -12.84
C PHE A 210 12.79 -4.33 -14.14
N LYS A 211 14.13 -4.42 -14.15
CA LYS A 211 14.84 -4.97 -15.29
C LYS A 211 14.55 -6.46 -15.48
N GLU A 212 14.49 -7.19 -14.39
CA GLU A 212 14.10 -8.61 -14.42
C GLU A 212 12.64 -8.76 -14.84
N TRP A 213 11.73 -7.95 -14.30
CA TRP A 213 10.30 -7.95 -14.62
C TRP A 213 10.06 -7.80 -16.13
N GLN A 214 10.70 -6.83 -16.77
CA GLN A 214 10.58 -6.58 -18.21
C GLN A 214 11.02 -7.78 -19.09
N THR A 215 11.74 -8.76 -18.53
CA THR A 215 12.11 -9.98 -19.26
C THR A 215 11.08 -11.09 -19.17
N VAL A 216 10.13 -11.01 -18.24
CA VAL A 216 9.18 -12.10 -17.91
C VAL A 216 7.72 -11.69 -18.03
N SER A 217 7.41 -10.39 -17.98
CA SER A 217 6.04 -9.89 -18.04
C SER A 217 5.98 -8.49 -18.66
N ASP A 218 4.88 -8.18 -19.31
CA ASP A 218 4.49 -6.87 -19.82
C ASP A 218 3.36 -6.23 -18.97
N LYS A 219 2.95 -6.90 -17.87
CA LYS A 219 1.95 -6.37 -16.95
C LYS A 219 2.52 -5.25 -16.09
N PRO A 220 1.68 -4.32 -15.63
CA PRO A 220 2.11 -3.29 -14.67
C PRO A 220 2.55 -3.93 -13.36
N VAL A 221 3.48 -3.25 -12.69
CA VAL A 221 4.08 -3.71 -11.43
C VAL A 221 4.29 -2.52 -10.49
N TYR A 222 4.08 -2.75 -9.20
CA TYR A 222 4.44 -1.80 -8.14
C TYR A 222 5.20 -2.51 -7.03
N LEU A 223 5.97 -1.78 -6.24
CA LEU A 223 6.52 -2.35 -5.01
C LEU A 223 5.46 -2.27 -3.91
N SER A 224 4.89 -3.41 -3.55
CA SER A 224 3.90 -3.50 -2.47
C SER A 224 4.52 -3.36 -1.08
N GLU A 225 5.83 -3.64 -0.97
CA GLU A 225 6.65 -3.31 0.17
C GLU A 225 8.10 -3.03 -0.26
N ALA A 226 8.66 -1.95 0.28
CA ALA A 226 10.09 -1.67 0.27
C ALA A 226 10.41 -0.71 1.42
N GLY A 227 11.63 -0.74 1.90
CA GLY A 227 12.01 0.16 2.98
C GLY A 227 13.22 -0.33 3.76
N ALA A 228 13.45 0.31 4.89
CA ALA A 228 14.51 -0.01 5.84
C ALA A 228 14.05 0.32 7.26
N ASP A 229 14.57 -0.44 8.24
CA ASP A 229 14.36 -0.17 9.65
C ASP A 229 15.24 0.99 10.17
N SER A 230 15.03 1.41 11.41
CA SER A 230 15.86 2.44 12.07
C SER A 230 16.77 1.87 13.14
N TYR A 231 17.15 0.59 13.07
CA TYR A 231 17.99 -0.03 14.07
C TYR A 231 19.20 -0.72 13.44
N MET A 232 20.40 -0.27 13.79
CA MET A 232 21.66 -0.89 13.38
C MET A 232 22.04 -2.01 14.36
N LYS A 233 22.01 -3.26 13.92
CA LYS A 233 22.47 -4.41 14.72
C LYS A 233 23.96 -4.35 15.00
N ILE A 234 24.72 -3.78 14.07
CA ILE A 234 26.17 -3.57 14.18
C ILE A 234 26.55 -2.18 13.67
N SER A 235 27.64 -1.63 14.15
CA SER A 235 28.20 -0.39 13.56
C SER A 235 28.76 -0.69 12.18
N LYS A 236 28.24 0.00 11.13
CA LYS A 236 28.62 -0.21 9.75
C LYS A 236 28.33 1.03 8.89
N ALA A 237 29.09 1.23 7.83
CA ALA A 237 28.88 2.29 6.85
C ALA A 237 28.80 3.72 7.43
N GLY A 238 29.50 3.97 8.56
CA GLY A 238 29.48 5.27 9.26
C GLY A 238 28.31 5.45 10.23
N PHE A 239 27.43 4.47 10.37
CA PHE A 239 26.34 4.47 11.34
C PHE A 239 26.69 3.64 12.56
N LYS A 240 26.31 4.13 13.74
CA LYS A 240 26.55 3.44 15.01
C LYS A 240 25.48 2.40 15.27
N GLN A 241 25.85 1.33 15.98
CA GLN A 241 24.90 0.34 16.51
C GLN A 241 23.86 0.99 17.42
N GLY A 242 22.65 0.41 17.41
CA GLY A 242 21.48 0.88 18.15
C GLY A 242 20.49 1.61 17.24
N GLU A 243 19.51 2.26 17.81
CA GLU A 243 18.56 3.07 17.05
C GLU A 243 19.30 4.17 16.27
N ASN A 244 19.00 4.26 14.99
CA ASN A 244 19.67 5.15 14.06
C ASN A 244 18.73 5.63 12.95
N GLN A 245 17.91 6.62 13.25
CA GLN A 245 16.92 7.18 12.32
C GLN A 245 17.57 7.75 11.04
N ARG A 246 18.81 8.26 11.15
CA ARG A 246 19.57 8.73 9.99
C ARG A 246 19.93 7.59 9.03
N ALA A 247 20.24 6.41 9.54
CA ALA A 247 20.52 5.24 8.68
C ALA A 247 19.27 4.87 7.90
N GLN A 248 18.11 4.83 8.55
CA GLN A 248 16.80 4.61 7.89
C GLN A 248 16.51 5.69 6.83
N ALA A 249 16.71 6.95 7.18
CA ALA A 249 16.44 8.08 6.26
C ALA A 249 17.30 8.01 4.99
N VAL A 250 18.59 7.71 5.14
CA VAL A 250 19.51 7.55 3.99
C VAL A 250 19.13 6.32 3.16
N ALA A 251 18.74 5.23 3.79
CA ALA A 251 18.31 4.02 3.11
C ALA A 251 17.03 4.26 2.29
N ASN A 252 15.99 4.79 2.94
CA ASN A 252 14.72 5.06 2.27
C ASN A 252 14.85 6.10 1.15
N ALA A 253 15.73 7.11 1.30
CA ALA A 253 16.01 8.05 0.23
C ALA A 253 16.49 7.35 -1.05
N LYS A 254 17.44 6.42 -0.93
CA LYS A 254 17.99 5.65 -2.06
C LYS A 254 16.95 4.70 -2.67
N ILE A 255 16.18 4.02 -1.82
CA ILE A 255 15.13 3.10 -2.26
C ILE A 255 14.08 3.85 -3.07
N ILE A 256 13.60 4.98 -2.57
CA ILE A 256 12.58 5.79 -3.25
C ILE A 256 13.12 6.32 -4.57
N ASP A 257 14.32 6.92 -4.59
CA ASP A 257 14.92 7.43 -5.83
C ASP A 257 15.03 6.33 -6.89
N ALA A 258 15.54 5.16 -6.49
CA ALA A 258 15.73 4.04 -7.41
C ALA A 258 14.41 3.53 -8.04
N VAL A 259 13.28 3.68 -7.35
CA VAL A 259 11.96 3.31 -7.87
C VAL A 259 11.37 4.43 -8.70
N LEU A 260 11.45 5.68 -8.23
CA LEU A 260 10.93 6.84 -8.98
C LEU A 260 11.64 7.04 -10.32
N ASP A 261 12.96 6.75 -10.38
CA ASP A 261 13.76 6.76 -11.61
C ASP A 261 13.31 5.68 -12.62
N ARG A 262 12.47 4.73 -12.20
CA ARG A 262 11.89 3.68 -13.04
C ARG A 262 10.37 3.79 -13.15
N SER A 263 9.83 4.99 -13.08
CA SER A 263 8.40 5.25 -13.30
C SER A 263 7.92 4.90 -14.73
N ASP A 264 8.86 4.60 -15.64
CA ASP A 264 8.60 4.00 -16.94
C ASP A 264 8.08 2.55 -16.88
N VAL A 265 8.36 1.84 -15.78
CA VAL A 265 7.95 0.44 -15.53
C VAL A 265 7.13 0.30 -14.26
N ALA A 266 7.56 0.98 -13.19
CA ALA A 266 6.93 0.91 -11.88
C ALA A 266 5.69 1.81 -11.81
N SER A 267 4.53 1.24 -11.44
CA SER A 267 3.31 2.01 -11.15
C SER A 267 3.34 2.67 -9.77
N GLY A 268 4.37 2.42 -8.97
CA GLY A 268 4.58 3.05 -7.67
C GLY A 268 5.32 2.21 -6.65
N ILE A 269 5.31 2.71 -5.42
CA ILE A 269 5.98 2.11 -4.27
C ILE A 269 5.15 2.30 -3.00
N PHE A 270 5.11 1.26 -2.16
CA PHE A 270 4.70 1.37 -0.76
C PHE A 270 5.91 1.28 0.15
N ILE A 271 6.05 2.26 1.03
CA ILE A 271 7.05 2.22 2.09
C ILE A 271 6.53 1.38 3.26
N PHE A 272 7.30 0.41 3.68
CA PHE A 272 7.06 -0.37 4.87
C PHE A 272 7.84 0.26 6.02
N SER A 273 7.16 0.88 7.04
CA SER A 273 5.72 1.01 7.21
C SER A 273 5.36 2.38 7.83
N PHE A 274 4.07 2.65 8.12
CA PHE A 274 3.66 3.94 8.68
C PHE A 274 4.19 4.14 10.10
N THR A 275 3.85 3.24 11.03
CA THR A 275 4.27 3.33 12.43
C THR A 275 5.13 2.15 12.84
N ASP A 276 5.97 2.36 13.83
CA ASP A 276 6.65 1.26 14.50
C ASP A 276 5.66 0.22 15.02
N GLY A 277 6.00 -1.05 14.88
CA GLY A 277 5.10 -2.16 15.16
C GLY A 277 5.52 -3.01 16.34
N LEU A 278 5.33 -2.52 17.57
CA LEU A 278 5.78 -3.19 18.81
C LEU A 278 5.18 -4.58 19.04
N TRP A 279 4.18 -4.97 18.26
CA TRP A 279 3.55 -6.29 18.30
C TRP A 279 4.30 -7.38 17.54
N LYS A 280 5.33 -7.02 16.77
CA LYS A 280 6.03 -7.92 15.82
C LYS A 280 7.13 -8.76 16.47
N ALA A 281 7.61 -8.37 17.63
CA ALA A 281 8.62 -9.13 18.38
C ALA A 281 8.36 -8.99 19.89
N GLY A 282 8.85 -9.92 20.69
CA GLY A 282 8.91 -9.83 22.16
C GLY A 282 7.62 -9.36 22.84
N ASN A 283 7.73 -8.25 23.57
CA ASN A 283 6.66 -7.70 24.40
C ASN A 283 6.03 -6.46 23.74
N PRO A 284 4.73 -6.43 23.44
CA PRO A 284 4.09 -5.32 22.75
C PRO A 284 4.08 -3.98 23.54
N ASP A 285 4.48 -3.97 24.80
CA ASP A 285 4.68 -2.75 25.57
C ASP A 285 6.07 -2.12 25.44
N GLN A 286 7.00 -2.82 24.78
CA GLN A 286 8.40 -2.41 24.59
C GLN A 286 8.75 -2.47 23.11
N GLN A 287 9.79 -1.75 22.73
CA GLN A 287 10.35 -1.85 21.39
C GLN A 287 11.55 -2.81 21.44
N ASP A 288 11.32 -4.01 20.91
CA ASP A 288 12.30 -5.09 20.93
C ASP A 288 13.04 -5.16 19.58
N ILE A 289 14.25 -5.72 19.61
CA ILE A 289 15.04 -6.00 18.40
C ILE A 289 14.73 -7.41 17.90
N GLY A 290 14.80 -7.59 16.59
CA GLY A 290 14.52 -8.87 15.93
C GLY A 290 13.31 -8.80 15.03
N GLY A 291 12.74 -9.94 14.78
CA GLY A 291 11.63 -10.11 13.84
C GLY A 291 11.82 -11.34 12.97
N TRP A 292 10.94 -11.54 12.03
CA TRP A 292 10.87 -12.76 11.23
C TRP A 292 10.71 -12.49 9.72
N ALA A 293 10.90 -11.22 9.27
CA ALA A 293 10.82 -10.87 7.86
C ALA A 293 11.96 -11.54 7.06
N PRO A 294 11.65 -12.55 6.24
CA PRO A 294 12.65 -13.16 5.39
C PRO A 294 13.10 -12.17 4.31
N ASN A 295 14.33 -12.29 3.86
CA ASN A 295 14.92 -11.50 2.77
C ASN A 295 15.06 -9.99 3.05
N SER A 296 14.73 -9.51 4.24
CA SER A 296 15.04 -8.15 4.64
C SER A 296 16.50 -8.03 5.06
N SER A 297 17.20 -7.05 4.51
CA SER A 297 18.62 -6.83 4.81
C SER A 297 18.86 -5.76 5.87
N GLY A 298 17.81 -5.12 6.37
CA GLY A 298 17.93 -4.04 7.36
C GLY A 298 18.63 -2.79 6.84
N VAL A 299 19.18 -1.96 7.74
CA VAL A 299 19.89 -0.72 7.40
C VAL A 299 21.38 -0.79 7.69
N PRO A 300 22.15 -0.10 6.91
CA PRO A 300 22.45 -0.35 5.52
C PRO A 300 23.21 -1.65 5.42
N TYR A 301 22.57 -2.72 5.07
CA TYR A 301 23.10 -4.09 4.96
C TYR A 301 23.66 -4.64 6.28
N ASP A 302 22.99 -4.43 7.37
CA ASP A 302 23.41 -5.01 8.64
C ASP A 302 22.93 -6.47 8.83
N GLY A 303 22.08 -6.94 7.93
CA GLY A 303 21.58 -8.32 7.88
C GLY A 303 20.58 -8.65 8.98
N ALA A 304 19.88 -7.66 9.52
CA ALA A 304 18.89 -7.85 10.59
C ALA A 304 17.62 -7.06 10.31
N PRO A 305 16.48 -7.76 10.17
CA PRO A 305 15.19 -7.13 10.02
C PRO A 305 14.62 -6.80 11.40
N ASN A 306 14.94 -5.65 11.95
CA ASN A 306 14.38 -5.23 13.25
C ASN A 306 12.97 -4.68 13.05
N GLU A 307 11.98 -5.57 12.97
CA GLU A 307 10.65 -5.28 12.43
C GLU A 307 9.83 -4.26 13.22
N GLU A 308 10.17 -4.04 14.47
CA GLU A 308 9.53 -3.02 15.28
C GLU A 308 10.00 -1.59 14.99
N TYR A 309 11.05 -1.42 14.16
CA TYR A 309 11.72 -0.14 13.88
C TYR A 309 11.47 0.41 12.47
N TRP A 310 10.49 -0.12 11.74
CA TRP A 310 10.26 0.24 10.33
C TRP A 310 9.36 1.46 10.12
N GLY A 311 8.72 1.95 11.16
CA GLY A 311 7.83 3.11 11.06
C GLY A 311 8.53 4.35 10.49
N ILE A 312 7.79 5.14 9.72
CA ILE A 312 8.18 6.51 9.36
C ILE A 312 7.86 7.48 10.49
N VAL A 313 6.95 7.08 11.36
CA VAL A 313 6.70 7.67 12.68
C VAL A 313 6.89 6.59 13.75
N ASP A 314 7.18 7.00 14.99
CA ASP A 314 7.22 6.08 16.13
C ASP A 314 5.80 5.66 16.56
N ILE A 315 5.71 4.79 17.56
CA ILE A 315 4.42 4.32 18.08
C ILE A 315 3.53 5.46 18.64
N ASN A 316 4.13 6.59 19.02
CA ASN A 316 3.44 7.77 19.53
C ASN A 316 3.16 8.82 18.43
N ARG A 317 3.41 8.48 17.16
CA ARG A 317 3.27 9.35 15.97
C ARG A 317 4.27 10.52 15.92
N ASN A 318 5.37 10.43 16.66
CA ASN A 318 6.47 11.36 16.46
C ASN A 318 7.19 11.03 15.14
N LYS A 319 7.41 12.05 14.32
CA LYS A 319 8.08 11.90 13.03
C LYS A 319 9.53 11.50 13.22
N LYS A 320 9.96 10.45 12.51
CA LYS A 320 11.37 10.09 12.41
C LYS A 320 12.06 10.89 11.29
N GLU A 321 13.40 10.87 11.23
CA GLU A 321 14.15 11.58 10.17
C GLU A 321 13.72 11.16 8.75
N THR A 322 13.35 9.90 8.57
CA THR A 322 12.86 9.35 7.29
C THR A 322 11.55 9.99 6.81
N PHE A 323 10.71 10.51 7.72
CA PHE A 323 9.46 11.18 7.37
C PHE A 323 9.70 12.38 6.45
N GLU A 324 10.64 13.25 6.79
CA GLU A 324 10.96 14.43 5.97
C GLU A 324 11.60 14.04 4.63
N VAL A 325 12.34 12.94 4.57
CA VAL A 325 12.87 12.39 3.31
C VAL A 325 11.73 11.97 2.40
N ILE A 326 10.78 11.16 2.88
CA ILE A 326 9.64 10.69 2.12
C ILE A 326 8.80 11.87 1.64
N LYS A 327 8.48 12.81 2.52
CA LYS A 327 7.75 14.04 2.21
C LYS A 327 8.40 14.79 1.04
N ASN A 328 9.69 15.05 1.13
CA ASN A 328 10.41 15.77 0.08
C ASN A 328 10.39 15.00 -1.25
N LYS A 329 10.58 13.67 -1.24
CA LYS A 329 10.56 12.85 -2.46
C LYS A 329 9.16 12.79 -3.08
N PHE A 330 8.14 12.51 -2.30
CA PHE A 330 6.78 12.34 -2.82
C PHE A 330 6.12 13.64 -3.27
N LEU A 331 6.36 14.75 -2.57
CA LEU A 331 5.80 16.05 -2.98
C LEU A 331 6.48 16.62 -4.23
N ASN A 332 7.77 16.34 -4.44
CA ASN A 332 8.52 16.85 -5.59
C ASN A 332 8.46 15.93 -6.82
N PHE A 333 7.93 14.70 -6.66
CA PHE A 333 7.77 13.78 -7.79
C PHE A 333 6.58 14.19 -8.65
N LEU A 334 6.87 14.49 -9.91
CA LEU A 334 5.88 14.77 -10.95
C LEU A 334 5.89 13.64 -11.97
N ILE A 335 4.73 13.06 -12.24
CA ILE A 335 4.58 12.12 -13.34
C ILE A 335 4.80 12.89 -14.64
N ASP A 336 5.72 12.44 -15.47
CA ASP A 336 5.85 12.98 -16.83
C ASP A 336 4.59 12.58 -17.61
N LYS A 337 3.78 13.58 -18.01
CA LYS A 337 2.51 13.38 -18.71
C LYS A 337 2.68 12.96 -20.18
N ASN A 338 3.93 12.80 -20.62
CA ASN A 338 4.26 12.53 -22.02
C ASN A 338 4.79 11.10 -22.28
N ASN A 339 4.78 10.20 -21.27
CA ASN A 339 5.14 8.80 -21.44
C ASN A 339 3.92 7.90 -21.50
#